data_47817022dfdbcc676f67bd75527f2f27
#
_entry.id   47817022dfdbcc676f67bd75527f2f27
#
_cell.length_a   1.000
_cell.length_b   1.000
_cell.length_c   1.000
_cell.angle_alpha   90.00
_cell.angle_beta   90.00
_cell.angle_gamma   90.00
#
_symmetry.space_group_name_H-M   'P 1'
#
loop_
_entity.id
_entity.type
_entity.pdbx_description
1 polymer ?
#
loop_
_entity_poly.entity_id
_entity_poly.type
_entity_poly.pdbx_seq_one_letter_code
_entity_poly.pdbx_strand_id
1 'polypeptide(L)'
;MTLPDTSAATREDTQSEMLSEIELASVEAGVVEAMPDASPVPANEFSAEDAPGLSMLADGLTLGQAKRVLETALLAAASPMQVTDLRRLFVYDPGPDVVRKLLDELRDEWSDRGVELAFLASGWRFQTRPEFQQYIDRLKIERAPKYSRAVMETLAIIAYRQPVTRGDIEDIRGVAVSPNVIKTLESRGWIDAVGHRDAPGRPALYATTRKFLDDLRLRSLSELPPLNEIERVMDLVESTPQA
;
A
#
# COMPACT_ATOMS: atom_id res chain seq x y z
N MET A 1 53.56 -22.19 36.23
CA MET A 1 54.41 -22.63 35.11
C MET A 1 53.54 -22.42 33.88
N THR A 2 53.42 -21.20 33.52
CA THR A 2 53.92 -20.50 32.33
C THR A 2 53.24 -20.93 31.02
N LEU A 3 52.42 -20.04 30.53
CA LEU A 3 51.94 -19.84 29.16
C LEU A 3 53.13 -19.74 28.16
N PRO A 4 52.91 -19.75 26.83
CA PRO A 4 52.34 -18.57 26.17
C PRO A 4 51.34 -18.82 25.03
N ASP A 5 50.47 -17.94 24.92
CA ASP A 5 49.90 -17.09 23.88
C ASP A 5 50.73 -16.98 22.59
N THR A 6 50.13 -17.28 21.45
CA THR A 6 50.47 -16.72 20.13
C THR A 6 49.46 -17.26 19.07
N SER A 7 48.51 -16.44 18.59
CA SER A 7 48.23 -16.30 17.17
C SER A 7 47.01 -15.42 16.94
N ALA A 8 47.28 -14.15 16.90
CA ALA A 8 46.40 -13.17 16.25
C ALA A 8 47.28 -12.40 15.26
N ALA A 9 47.38 -12.85 14.05
CA ALA A 9 47.85 -12.07 12.88
C ALA A 9 47.83 -13.03 11.67
N THR A 10 46.93 -12.86 10.78
CA THR A 10 46.99 -13.17 9.34
C THR A 10 45.58 -13.34 8.79
N ARG A 11 44.87 -12.23 8.62
CA ARG A 11 43.62 -12.19 7.81
C ARG A 11 43.42 -10.84 7.11
N GLU A 12 44.38 -9.97 7.01
CA GLU A 12 44.25 -8.66 6.32
C GLU A 12 45.02 -8.54 4.99
N ASP A 13 45.80 -9.55 4.60
CA ASP A 13 46.66 -9.45 3.39
C ASP A 13 46.10 -10.11 2.11
N THR A 14 44.90 -10.68 2.15
CA THR A 14 44.38 -11.40 0.96
C THR A 14 43.31 -10.59 0.18
N GLN A 15 42.96 -9.40 0.62
CA GLN A 15 42.00 -8.53 -0.10
C GLN A 15 42.63 -7.43 -0.95
N SER A 16 43.94 -7.20 -0.82
CA SER A 16 44.66 -6.15 -1.58
C SER A 16 45.25 -6.64 -2.90
N GLU A 17 45.38 -7.95 -3.11
CA GLU A 17 45.94 -8.50 -4.34
C GLU A 17 44.93 -8.85 -5.42
N MET A 18 43.63 -8.84 -5.13
CA MET A 18 42.61 -9.14 -6.15
C MET A 18 42.09 -7.92 -6.90
N LEU A 19 42.53 -6.71 -6.60
CA LEU A 19 42.06 -5.49 -7.27
C LEU A 19 43.08 -4.90 -8.28
N SER A 20 44.21 -5.55 -8.51
CA SER A 20 45.25 -5.06 -9.44
C SER A 20 45.37 -5.81 -10.77
N GLU A 21 44.54 -6.82 -11.02
CA GLU A 21 44.60 -7.61 -12.26
C GLU A 21 43.47 -7.35 -13.28
N ILE A 22 42.62 -6.34 -13.05
CA ILE A 22 41.51 -6.01 -14.00
C ILE A 22 41.81 -4.78 -14.88
N GLU A 23 43.02 -4.22 -14.79
CA GLU A 23 43.35 -2.98 -15.51
C GLU A 23 44.57 -3.14 -16.41
N LEU A 24 44.55 -4.06 -17.39
CA LEU A 24 45.47 -4.03 -18.53
C LEU A 24 45.06 -5.07 -19.61
N ALA A 25 43.91 -4.87 -20.21
CA ALA A 25 43.64 -5.46 -21.56
C ALA A 25 42.82 -4.44 -22.36
N SER A 26 43.48 -3.39 -22.74
CA SER A 26 42.99 -2.45 -23.74
C SER A 26 43.75 -2.65 -25.04
N VAL A 27 42.98 -2.54 -26.12
CA VAL A 27 43.42 -2.22 -27.49
C VAL A 27 43.90 -3.37 -28.33
N GLU A 28 43.00 -3.93 -29.13
CA GLU A 28 43.30 -4.07 -30.55
C GLU A 28 42.04 -3.83 -31.40
N ALA A 29 42.26 -3.05 -32.44
CA ALA A 29 41.27 -2.50 -33.34
C ALA A 29 40.60 -3.57 -34.22
N GLY A 30 39.26 -3.57 -34.24
CA GLY A 30 38.44 -4.35 -35.13
C GLY A 30 37.34 -3.51 -35.77
N VAL A 31 37.63 -3.01 -36.94
CA VAL A 31 36.72 -2.66 -38.05
C VAL A 31 35.28 -2.28 -37.68
N VAL A 32 35.00 -0.99 -37.76
CA VAL A 32 33.64 -0.43 -37.73
C VAL A 32 32.95 -0.76 -39.05
N GLU A 33 32.11 -1.77 -39.08
CA GLU A 33 31.14 -2.00 -40.16
C GLU A 33 30.01 -0.97 -39.96
N ALA A 34 29.83 -0.11 -40.95
CA ALA A 34 28.84 0.95 -41.00
C ALA A 34 27.43 0.34 -40.94
N MET A 35 26.71 0.63 -39.88
CA MET A 35 25.28 0.39 -39.80
C MET A 35 24.55 1.39 -40.71
N PRO A 36 23.57 0.95 -41.52
CA PRO A 36 22.82 1.83 -42.40
C PRO A 36 21.92 2.79 -41.56
N ASP A 37 22.06 4.05 -41.88
CA ASP A 37 21.12 5.16 -41.82
C ASP A 37 19.87 4.93 -40.93
N ALA A 38 19.98 5.29 -39.68
CA ALA A 38 18.81 5.54 -38.83
C ALA A 38 18.14 6.82 -39.31
N SER A 39 17.19 6.69 -40.23
CA SER A 39 16.26 7.76 -40.55
C SER A 39 15.70 8.33 -39.25
N PRO A 40 15.66 9.65 -39.09
CA PRO A 40 15.08 10.27 -37.89
C PRO A 40 13.61 9.84 -37.79
N VAL A 41 13.25 9.19 -36.67
CA VAL A 41 11.86 8.94 -36.32
C VAL A 41 11.18 10.30 -36.40
N PRO A 42 10.08 10.46 -37.14
CA PRO A 42 9.40 11.74 -37.20
C PRO A 42 9.02 12.12 -35.78
N ALA A 43 9.54 13.25 -35.29
CA ALA A 43 9.01 13.91 -34.11
C ALA A 43 7.51 14.05 -34.39
N ASN A 44 6.72 13.31 -33.62
CA ASN A 44 5.27 13.39 -33.68
C ASN A 44 4.92 14.83 -33.33
N GLU A 45 4.80 15.67 -34.36
CA GLU A 45 4.22 17.01 -34.26
C GLU A 45 2.77 16.81 -33.80
N PHE A 46 2.57 16.72 -32.49
CA PHE A 46 1.27 16.97 -31.90
C PHE A 46 0.97 18.44 -32.16
N SER A 47 0.24 18.66 -33.27
CA SER A 47 -0.31 19.96 -33.58
C SER A 47 -1.12 20.46 -32.40
N ALA A 48 -0.64 21.56 -31.79
CA ALA A 48 -1.24 22.18 -30.62
C ALA A 48 -2.55 22.95 -30.95
N GLU A 49 -3.20 22.65 -32.07
CA GLU A 49 -4.28 23.53 -32.60
C GLU A 49 -5.71 22.99 -32.49
N ASP A 50 -5.96 21.78 -31.91
CA ASP A 50 -7.32 21.21 -31.83
C ASP A 50 -7.81 20.89 -30.42
N ALA A 51 -7.66 21.81 -29.43
CA ALA A 51 -8.36 21.65 -28.16
C ALA A 51 -8.87 23.01 -27.63
N PRO A 52 -10.18 23.26 -27.62
CA PRO A 52 -10.74 24.47 -27.01
C PRO A 52 -10.56 24.36 -25.47
N GLY A 53 -9.76 25.30 -24.92
CA GLY A 53 -9.71 25.52 -23.47
C GLY A 53 -8.66 24.74 -22.69
N LEU A 54 -7.44 24.59 -23.22
CA LEU A 54 -6.31 24.05 -22.44
C LEU A 54 -5.87 25.05 -21.39
N SER A 55 -6.47 24.96 -20.19
CA SER A 55 -5.95 25.61 -18.99
C SER A 55 -4.58 24.99 -18.70
N MET A 56 -3.52 25.76 -18.84
CA MET A 56 -2.16 25.37 -18.49
C MET A 56 -1.94 25.62 -17.00
N LEU A 57 -1.27 24.68 -16.34
CA LEU A 57 -0.75 24.90 -14.99
C LEU A 57 0.47 25.83 -15.05
N ALA A 58 0.83 26.39 -13.90
CA ALA A 58 2.00 27.27 -13.78
C ALA A 58 3.32 26.59 -14.23
N ASP A 59 3.37 25.27 -14.24
CA ASP A 59 4.48 24.44 -14.73
C ASP A 59 4.58 24.35 -16.26
N GLY A 60 3.67 24.99 -16.99
CA GLY A 60 3.57 24.82 -18.43
C GLY A 60 2.93 23.48 -18.87
N LEU A 61 2.47 22.67 -17.92
CA LEU A 61 1.76 21.44 -18.20
C LEU A 61 0.28 21.71 -18.54
N THR A 62 -0.23 21.03 -19.53
CA THR A 62 -1.68 20.99 -19.76
C THR A 62 -2.37 20.19 -18.66
N LEU A 63 -3.65 20.43 -18.40
CA LEU A 63 -4.43 19.61 -17.44
C LEU A 63 -4.40 18.12 -17.79
N GLY A 64 -4.42 17.78 -19.10
CA GLY A 64 -4.28 16.39 -19.54
C GLY A 64 -2.92 15.76 -19.22
N GLN A 65 -1.84 16.54 -19.32
CA GLN A 65 -0.51 16.07 -18.91
C GLN A 65 -0.42 15.91 -17.40
N ALA A 66 -0.95 16.89 -16.64
CA ALA A 66 -1.01 16.80 -15.18
C ALA A 66 -1.81 15.57 -14.71
N LYS A 67 -2.93 15.26 -15.36
CA LYS A 67 -3.72 14.05 -15.09
C LYS A 67 -2.92 12.77 -15.33
N ARG A 68 -2.14 12.70 -16.43
CA ARG A 68 -1.24 11.55 -16.69
C ARG A 68 -0.14 11.41 -15.63
N VAL A 69 0.39 12.52 -15.10
CA VAL A 69 1.36 12.49 -14.00
C VAL A 69 0.74 11.89 -12.76
N LEU A 70 -0.47 12.30 -12.39
CA LEU A 70 -1.22 11.73 -11.25
C LEU A 70 -1.53 10.24 -11.46
N GLU A 71 -2.00 9.87 -12.65
CA GLU A 71 -2.27 8.47 -13.02
C GLU A 71 -1.02 7.60 -12.86
N THR A 72 0.10 8.05 -13.44
CA THR A 72 1.38 7.33 -13.37
C THR A 72 1.85 7.15 -11.93
N ALA A 73 1.79 8.21 -11.12
CA ALA A 73 2.19 8.16 -9.72
C ALA A 73 1.33 7.17 -8.91
N LEU A 74 0.01 7.22 -9.11
CA LEU A 74 -0.93 6.34 -8.41
C LEU A 74 -0.83 4.88 -8.84
N LEU A 75 -0.52 4.61 -10.12
CA LEU A 75 -0.27 3.24 -10.61
C LEU A 75 1.06 2.66 -10.08
N ALA A 76 2.07 3.51 -9.91
CA ALA A 76 3.37 3.12 -9.38
C ALA A 76 3.41 3.03 -7.85
N ALA A 77 2.45 3.65 -7.15
CA ALA A 77 2.42 3.72 -5.70
C ALA A 77 2.10 2.36 -5.05
N ALA A 78 2.89 1.96 -4.06
CA ALA A 78 2.63 0.77 -3.25
C ALA A 78 1.57 0.98 -2.15
N SER A 79 1.28 2.24 -1.79
CA SER A 79 0.34 2.63 -0.73
C SER A 79 -0.56 3.77 -1.20
N PRO A 80 -1.74 3.96 -0.58
CA PRO A 80 -2.60 5.10 -0.89
C PRO A 80 -1.88 6.43 -0.74
N MET A 81 -2.14 7.40 -1.63
CA MET A 81 -1.52 8.71 -1.63
C MET A 81 -2.54 9.79 -1.29
N GLN A 82 -2.15 10.73 -0.42
CA GLN A 82 -2.98 11.88 -0.09
C GLN A 82 -2.85 12.98 -1.15
N VAL A 83 -3.86 13.85 -1.27
CA VAL A 83 -3.81 15.01 -2.16
C VAL A 83 -2.59 15.89 -1.88
N THR A 84 -2.19 16.02 -0.62
CA THR A 84 -0.98 16.73 -0.20
C THR A 84 0.31 16.15 -0.80
N ASP A 85 0.38 14.83 -0.93
CA ASP A 85 1.54 14.15 -1.51
C ASP A 85 1.53 14.25 -3.04
N LEU A 86 0.35 14.11 -3.65
CA LEU A 86 0.16 14.26 -5.09
C LEU A 86 0.49 15.67 -5.59
N ARG A 87 0.22 16.71 -4.79
CA ARG A 87 0.61 18.09 -5.12
C ARG A 87 2.12 18.27 -5.24
N ARG A 88 2.92 17.52 -4.48
CA ARG A 88 4.39 17.57 -4.51
C ARG A 88 5.01 17.01 -5.80
N LEU A 89 4.22 16.36 -6.65
CA LEU A 89 4.67 15.90 -7.97
C LEU A 89 4.92 17.06 -8.94
N PHE A 90 4.34 18.23 -8.67
CA PHE A 90 4.40 19.40 -9.53
C PHE A 90 5.44 20.39 -9.01
N VAL A 91 6.16 21.03 -9.93
CA VAL A 91 7.16 22.08 -9.59
C VAL A 91 6.47 23.27 -8.92
N TYR A 92 5.33 23.68 -9.49
CA TYR A 92 4.46 24.70 -8.90
C TYR A 92 3.17 24.03 -8.43
N ASP A 93 2.82 24.28 -7.18
CA ASP A 93 1.65 23.69 -6.56
C ASP A 93 0.36 24.08 -7.29
N PRO A 94 -0.37 23.12 -7.91
CA PRO A 94 -1.60 23.40 -8.62
C PRO A 94 -2.78 23.73 -7.69
N GLY A 95 -2.59 23.57 -6.39
CA GLY A 95 -3.65 23.69 -5.40
C GLY A 95 -4.48 22.41 -5.23
N PRO A 96 -5.10 22.24 -4.05
CA PRO A 96 -5.82 21.01 -3.72
C PRO A 96 -7.07 20.78 -4.58
N ASP A 97 -7.74 21.85 -5.01
CA ASP A 97 -9.00 21.74 -5.75
C ASP A 97 -8.77 21.29 -7.19
N VAL A 98 -7.69 21.77 -7.82
CA VAL A 98 -7.29 21.30 -9.16
C VAL A 98 -6.94 19.81 -9.12
N VAL A 99 -6.14 19.37 -8.14
CA VAL A 99 -5.78 17.95 -8.00
C VAL A 99 -7.01 17.10 -7.74
N ARG A 100 -7.93 17.53 -6.87
CA ARG A 100 -9.19 16.78 -6.62
C ARG A 100 -10.03 16.64 -7.89
N LYS A 101 -10.18 17.73 -8.66
CA LYS A 101 -10.91 17.70 -9.93
C LYS A 101 -10.29 16.71 -10.91
N LEU A 102 -8.95 16.73 -11.06
CA LEU A 102 -8.24 15.78 -11.94
C LEU A 102 -8.38 14.32 -11.47
N LEU A 103 -8.41 14.08 -10.16
CA LEU A 103 -8.63 12.75 -9.59
C LEU A 103 -10.06 12.26 -9.81
N ASP A 104 -11.07 13.14 -9.71
CA ASP A 104 -12.46 12.81 -10.01
C ASP A 104 -12.64 12.48 -11.51
N GLU A 105 -12.06 13.28 -12.40
CA GLU A 105 -12.04 12.98 -13.84
C GLU A 105 -11.33 11.63 -14.13
N LEU A 106 -10.19 11.38 -13.48
CA LEU A 106 -9.45 10.13 -13.65
C LEU A 106 -10.27 8.92 -13.15
N ARG A 107 -10.97 9.07 -12.01
CA ARG A 107 -11.87 8.04 -11.49
C ARG A 107 -12.98 7.69 -12.49
N ASP A 108 -13.56 8.70 -13.12
CA ASP A 108 -14.62 8.50 -14.09
C ASP A 108 -14.10 7.83 -15.39
N GLU A 109 -12.89 8.18 -15.85
CA GLU A 109 -12.23 7.53 -17.00
C GLU A 109 -11.88 6.05 -16.75
N TRP A 110 -11.69 5.66 -15.48
CA TRP A 110 -11.41 4.28 -15.09
C TRP A 110 -12.66 3.51 -14.65
N SER A 111 -13.86 4.11 -14.80
CA SER A 111 -15.12 3.52 -14.33
C SER A 111 -15.47 2.19 -14.99
N ASP A 112 -15.12 1.98 -16.26
CA ASP A 112 -15.43 0.77 -17.03
C ASP A 112 -14.27 -0.21 -17.16
N ARG A 113 -13.19 -0.03 -16.35
CA ARG A 113 -12.01 -0.91 -16.40
C ARG A 113 -12.02 -1.91 -15.25
N GLY A 114 -11.18 -2.96 -15.36
CA GLY A 114 -11.03 -3.98 -14.30
C GLY A 114 -10.32 -3.48 -13.03
N VAL A 115 -9.74 -2.29 -13.11
CA VAL A 115 -9.12 -1.55 -12.00
C VAL A 115 -9.87 -0.24 -11.86
N GLU A 116 -10.10 0.19 -10.64
CA GLU A 116 -10.77 1.44 -10.30
C GLU A 116 -9.88 2.35 -9.45
N LEU A 117 -10.06 3.67 -9.57
CA LEU A 117 -9.44 4.64 -8.67
C LEU A 117 -10.37 4.87 -7.47
N ALA A 118 -9.93 4.47 -6.28
CA ALA A 118 -10.70 4.58 -5.05
C ALA A 118 -10.05 5.54 -4.05
N PHE A 119 -10.89 6.24 -3.29
CA PHE A 119 -10.47 7.03 -2.14
C PHE A 119 -10.73 6.24 -0.86
N LEU A 120 -9.68 5.95 -0.10
CA LEU A 120 -9.70 5.19 1.16
C LEU A 120 -9.35 6.10 2.35
N ALA A 121 -9.32 5.54 3.55
CA ALA A 121 -8.99 6.27 4.78
C ALA A 121 -7.60 6.94 4.72
N SER A 122 -6.62 6.33 4.06
CA SER A 122 -5.26 6.86 3.89
C SER A 122 -5.05 7.68 2.62
N GLY A 123 -5.99 7.68 1.67
CA GLY A 123 -5.87 8.46 0.43
C GLY A 123 -6.34 7.71 -0.82
N TRP A 124 -5.91 8.18 -1.97
CA TRP A 124 -6.25 7.65 -3.28
C TRP A 124 -5.33 6.50 -3.69
N ARG A 125 -5.92 5.45 -4.28
CA ARG A 125 -5.17 4.34 -4.87
C ARG A 125 -5.95 3.66 -5.99
N PHE A 126 -5.24 3.04 -6.92
CA PHE A 126 -5.84 2.07 -7.82
C PHE A 126 -6.01 0.72 -7.12
N GLN A 127 -7.14 0.08 -7.34
CA GLN A 127 -7.43 -1.25 -6.82
C GLN A 127 -8.23 -2.07 -7.83
N THR A 128 -8.10 -3.39 -7.76
CA THR A 128 -8.89 -4.31 -8.57
C THR A 128 -10.35 -4.25 -8.12
N ARG A 129 -11.28 -4.16 -9.07
CA ARG A 129 -12.71 -4.26 -8.77
C ARG A 129 -13.06 -5.62 -8.17
N PRO A 130 -14.05 -5.68 -7.26
CA PRO A 130 -14.42 -6.91 -6.57
C PRO A 130 -14.74 -8.07 -7.53
N GLU A 131 -15.41 -7.82 -8.66
CA GLU A 131 -15.76 -8.83 -9.65
C GLU A 131 -14.54 -9.51 -10.29
N PHE A 132 -13.41 -8.82 -10.40
CA PHE A 132 -12.16 -9.35 -10.96
C PHE A 132 -11.20 -9.89 -9.92
N GLN A 133 -11.45 -9.65 -8.64
CA GLN A 133 -10.56 -10.04 -7.55
C GLN A 133 -10.28 -11.55 -7.54
N GLN A 134 -11.30 -12.38 -7.82
CA GLN A 134 -11.16 -13.83 -7.86
C GLN A 134 -10.10 -14.34 -8.86
N TYR A 135 -9.88 -13.60 -9.96
CA TYR A 135 -8.87 -13.97 -10.97
C TYR A 135 -7.46 -13.63 -10.48
N ILE A 136 -7.31 -12.47 -9.82
CA ILE A 136 -6.04 -12.04 -9.25
C ILE A 136 -5.62 -12.93 -8.08
N ASP A 137 -6.58 -13.40 -7.29
CA ASP A 137 -6.30 -14.29 -6.15
C ASP A 137 -5.75 -15.65 -6.60
N ARG A 138 -6.06 -16.10 -7.83
CA ARG A 138 -5.46 -17.32 -8.40
C ARG A 138 -3.96 -17.19 -8.71
N LEU A 139 -3.46 -15.96 -8.90
CA LEU A 139 -2.03 -15.68 -9.10
C LEU A 139 -1.24 -15.66 -7.80
N LYS A 140 -1.92 -15.53 -6.66
CA LYS A 140 -1.27 -15.55 -5.36
C LYS A 140 -0.94 -16.98 -4.97
N ILE A 141 0.35 -17.31 -4.94
CA ILE A 141 0.85 -18.63 -4.52
C ILE A 141 0.63 -18.80 -3.01
N GLU A 142 0.75 -17.72 -2.24
CA GLU A 142 0.51 -17.72 -0.80
C GLU A 142 -0.99 -17.53 -0.51
N ARG A 143 -1.58 -18.50 0.18
CA ARG A 143 -2.94 -18.35 0.70
C ARG A 143 -2.95 -17.27 1.78
N ALA A 144 -3.92 -16.37 1.68
CA ALA A 144 -4.16 -15.39 2.74
C ALA A 144 -4.28 -16.12 4.11
N PRO A 145 -3.65 -15.60 5.17
CA PRO A 145 -3.74 -16.20 6.49
C PRO A 145 -5.20 -16.30 6.92
N LYS A 146 -5.62 -17.51 7.32
CA LYS A 146 -6.96 -17.71 7.88
C LYS A 146 -6.94 -17.26 9.33
N TYR A 147 -7.80 -16.33 9.68
CA TYR A 147 -7.99 -15.90 11.05
C TYR A 147 -9.01 -16.80 11.76
N SER A 148 -8.75 -17.10 13.02
CA SER A 148 -9.71 -17.86 13.83
C SER A 148 -10.96 -17.00 14.11
N ARG A 149 -12.10 -17.65 14.40
CA ARG A 149 -13.33 -17.00 14.82
C ARG A 149 -13.08 -16.04 15.99
N ALA A 150 -12.29 -16.45 16.99
CA ALA A 150 -11.95 -15.62 18.14
C ALA A 150 -11.23 -14.30 17.74
N VAL A 151 -10.34 -14.33 16.74
CA VAL A 151 -9.67 -13.13 16.22
C VAL A 151 -10.67 -12.20 15.54
N MET A 152 -11.57 -12.74 14.72
CA MET A 152 -12.56 -11.95 13.99
C MET A 152 -13.62 -11.34 14.91
N GLU A 153 -14.13 -12.09 15.91
CA GLU A 153 -15.05 -11.57 16.94
C GLU A 153 -14.41 -10.43 17.75
N THR A 154 -13.15 -10.62 18.18
CA THR A 154 -12.41 -9.59 18.92
C THR A 154 -12.23 -8.33 18.08
N LEU A 155 -11.85 -8.49 16.81
CA LEU A 155 -11.71 -7.37 15.88
C LEU A 155 -13.04 -6.62 15.69
N ALA A 156 -14.14 -7.35 15.51
CA ALA A 156 -15.47 -6.77 15.37
C ALA A 156 -15.84 -5.93 16.62
N ILE A 157 -15.64 -6.47 17.82
CA ILE A 157 -15.93 -5.72 19.07
C ILE A 157 -15.11 -4.43 19.12
N ILE A 158 -13.81 -4.51 18.82
CA ILE A 158 -12.96 -3.32 18.79
C ILE A 158 -13.49 -2.31 17.76
N ALA A 159 -13.78 -2.74 16.54
CA ALA A 159 -14.23 -1.85 15.46
C ALA A 159 -15.53 -1.10 15.78
N TYR A 160 -16.48 -1.74 16.46
CA TYR A 160 -17.78 -1.15 16.77
C TYR A 160 -17.88 -0.46 18.14
N ARG A 161 -16.99 -0.76 19.08
CA ARG A 161 -17.06 -0.28 20.48
C ARG A 161 -15.87 0.56 20.92
N GLN A 162 -14.87 0.71 20.06
CA GLN A 162 -13.64 1.45 20.38
C GLN A 162 -13.88 2.86 20.95
N PRO A 163 -12.99 3.30 21.87
CA PRO A 163 -11.87 2.57 22.44
C PRO A 163 -12.27 1.60 23.55
N VAL A 164 -11.75 0.37 23.55
CA VAL A 164 -12.10 -0.70 24.50
C VAL A 164 -10.86 -1.30 25.15
N THR A 165 -10.99 -1.76 26.37
CA THR A 165 -9.96 -2.56 27.04
C THR A 165 -10.15 -4.05 26.75
N ARG A 166 -9.11 -4.85 27.05
CA ARG A 166 -9.23 -6.31 26.99
C ARG A 166 -10.36 -6.84 27.87
N GLY A 167 -10.56 -6.27 29.10
CA GLY A 167 -11.66 -6.64 29.98
C GLY A 167 -13.03 -6.40 29.35
N ASP A 168 -13.23 -5.22 28.73
CA ASP A 168 -14.49 -4.93 28.01
C ASP A 168 -14.78 -5.93 26.91
N ILE A 169 -13.73 -6.37 26.19
CA ILE A 169 -13.88 -7.38 25.12
C ILE A 169 -14.26 -8.73 25.73
N GLU A 170 -13.64 -9.11 26.85
CA GLU A 170 -13.94 -10.35 27.56
C GLU A 170 -15.38 -10.34 28.12
N ASP A 171 -15.83 -9.20 28.66
CA ASP A 171 -17.20 -9.01 29.15
C ASP A 171 -18.24 -9.16 28.02
N ILE A 172 -17.99 -8.60 26.84
CA ILE A 172 -18.89 -8.72 25.69
C ILE A 172 -18.91 -10.14 25.13
N ARG A 173 -17.74 -10.79 25.04
CA ARG A 173 -17.63 -12.16 24.50
C ARG A 173 -18.10 -13.25 25.49
N GLY A 174 -18.13 -12.95 26.78
CA GLY A 174 -18.39 -13.92 27.84
C GLY A 174 -17.25 -14.93 28.05
N VAL A 175 -16.11 -14.77 27.38
CA VAL A 175 -14.94 -15.64 27.46
C VAL A 175 -13.64 -14.85 27.42
N ALA A 176 -12.61 -15.38 28.08
CA ALA A 176 -11.30 -14.74 28.12
C ALA A 176 -10.68 -14.59 26.70
N VAL A 177 -10.02 -13.47 26.49
CA VAL A 177 -9.28 -13.19 25.25
C VAL A 177 -7.83 -13.63 25.41
N SER A 178 -7.38 -14.59 24.60
CA SER A 178 -5.98 -15.00 24.60
C SER A 178 -5.08 -13.82 24.21
N PRO A 179 -3.92 -13.63 24.86
CA PRO A 179 -2.94 -12.61 24.45
C PRO A 179 -2.52 -12.72 22.97
N ASN A 180 -2.51 -13.93 22.43
CA ASN A 180 -2.21 -14.14 21.01
C ASN A 180 -3.22 -13.51 20.06
N VAL A 181 -4.50 -13.38 20.44
CA VAL A 181 -5.53 -12.75 19.62
C VAL A 181 -5.21 -11.28 19.44
N ILE A 182 -4.94 -10.56 20.53
CA ILE A 182 -4.56 -9.14 20.49
C ILE A 182 -3.25 -8.98 19.69
N LYS A 183 -2.23 -9.77 20.02
CA LYS A 183 -0.94 -9.71 19.32
C LYS A 183 -1.07 -9.99 17.82
N THR A 184 -1.96 -10.89 17.39
CA THR A 184 -2.23 -11.15 15.98
C THR A 184 -2.80 -9.91 15.29
N LEU A 185 -3.76 -9.23 15.92
CA LEU A 185 -4.37 -8.02 15.38
C LEU A 185 -3.39 -6.84 15.34
N GLU A 186 -2.57 -6.67 16.39
CA GLU A 186 -1.51 -5.66 16.44
C GLU A 186 -0.44 -5.93 15.38
N SER A 187 0.04 -7.17 15.24
CA SER A 187 1.07 -7.54 14.25
C SER A 187 0.59 -7.35 12.81
N ARG A 188 -0.72 -7.48 12.58
CA ARG A 188 -1.33 -7.13 11.30
C ARG A 188 -1.43 -5.62 11.09
N GLY A 189 -1.32 -4.85 12.16
CA GLY A 189 -1.50 -3.41 12.18
C GLY A 189 -2.97 -2.99 12.05
N TRP A 190 -3.92 -3.85 12.42
CA TRP A 190 -5.35 -3.55 12.37
C TRP A 190 -5.85 -2.83 13.61
N ILE A 191 -5.23 -3.07 14.76
CA ILE A 191 -5.50 -2.38 16.01
C ILE A 191 -4.22 -1.80 16.59
N ASP A 192 -4.38 -0.81 17.47
CA ASP A 192 -3.29 -0.22 18.24
C ASP A 192 -3.80 0.25 19.61
N ALA A 193 -2.87 0.38 20.58
CA ALA A 193 -3.16 0.94 21.88
C ALA A 193 -3.18 2.47 21.79
N VAL A 194 -4.36 3.07 21.92
CA VAL A 194 -4.56 4.53 21.81
C VAL A 194 -4.44 5.25 23.16
N GLY A 195 -4.29 4.51 24.26
CA GLY A 195 -4.16 5.06 25.60
C GLY A 195 -4.37 4.00 26.68
N HIS A 196 -4.63 4.46 27.90
CA HIS A 196 -4.93 3.60 29.04
C HIS A 196 -6.17 4.13 29.76
N ARG A 197 -6.98 3.23 30.32
CA ARG A 197 -8.09 3.62 31.17
C ARG A 197 -7.57 3.99 32.56
N ASP A 198 -8.16 5.03 33.16
CA ASP A 198 -7.87 5.38 34.54
C ASP A 198 -8.65 4.46 35.49
N ALA A 199 -8.11 3.28 35.73
CA ALA A 199 -8.64 2.23 36.58
C ALA A 199 -7.49 1.40 37.16
N PRO A 200 -7.70 0.65 38.26
CA PRO A 200 -6.68 -0.24 38.80
C PRO A 200 -6.07 -1.14 37.73
N GLY A 201 -4.71 -1.20 37.66
CA GLY A 201 -3.99 -1.91 36.64
C GLY A 201 -3.80 -1.14 35.32
N ARG A 202 -4.39 0.06 35.15
CA ARG A 202 -4.27 0.95 33.99
C ARG A 202 -4.32 0.18 32.65
N PRO A 203 -5.43 -0.55 32.36
CA PRO A 203 -5.50 -1.39 31.17
C PRO A 203 -5.41 -0.53 29.90
N ALA A 204 -4.72 -1.08 28.88
CA ALA A 204 -4.62 -0.45 27.58
C ALA A 204 -6.00 -0.37 26.88
N LEU A 205 -6.22 0.73 26.18
CA LEU A 205 -7.40 0.99 25.34
C LEU A 205 -7.01 0.74 23.89
N TYR A 206 -7.74 -0.14 23.23
CA TYR A 206 -7.52 -0.54 21.84
C TYR A 206 -8.51 0.14 20.91
N ALA A 207 -8.02 0.54 19.75
CA ALA A 207 -8.82 1.04 18.63
C ALA A 207 -8.28 0.53 17.30
N THR A 208 -9.10 0.60 16.25
CA THR A 208 -8.69 0.25 14.90
C THR A 208 -7.80 1.33 14.29
N THR A 209 -6.94 0.93 13.36
CA THR A 209 -6.01 1.82 12.66
C THR A 209 -6.55 2.21 11.27
N ARG A 210 -5.89 3.16 10.60
CA ARG A 210 -6.16 3.46 9.19
C ARG A 210 -5.90 2.26 8.29
N LYS A 211 -4.87 1.47 8.61
CA LYS A 211 -4.55 0.26 7.85
C LYS A 211 -5.69 -0.76 7.87
N PHE A 212 -6.42 -0.89 8.98
CA PHE A 212 -7.64 -1.71 9.05
C PHE A 212 -8.67 -1.26 8.02
N LEU A 213 -8.94 0.06 7.95
CA LEU A 213 -9.88 0.61 6.98
C LEU A 213 -9.42 0.40 5.53
N ASP A 214 -8.13 0.65 5.25
CA ASP A 214 -7.55 0.46 3.92
C ASP A 214 -7.60 -1.00 3.46
N ASP A 215 -7.30 -1.95 4.36
CA ASP A 215 -7.35 -3.39 4.06
C ASP A 215 -8.79 -3.87 3.80
N LEU A 216 -9.79 -3.24 4.43
CA LEU A 216 -11.22 -3.47 4.19
C LEU A 216 -11.80 -2.59 3.07
N ARG A 217 -11.01 -1.74 2.44
CA ARG A 217 -11.43 -0.81 1.37
C ARG A 217 -12.47 0.21 1.83
N LEU A 218 -12.40 0.65 3.09
CA LEU A 218 -13.30 1.62 3.69
C LEU A 218 -12.64 3.00 3.79
N ARG A 219 -13.47 4.05 3.69
CA ARG A 219 -13.05 5.45 3.95
C ARG A 219 -13.09 5.78 5.43
N SER A 220 -14.08 5.20 6.13
CA SER A 220 -14.31 5.45 7.55
C SER A 220 -15.05 4.28 8.21
N LEU A 221 -15.08 4.28 9.53
CA LEU A 221 -15.83 3.29 10.31
C LEU A 221 -17.34 3.34 10.07
N SER A 222 -17.88 4.46 9.61
CA SER A 222 -19.31 4.59 9.29
C SER A 222 -19.76 3.75 8.09
N GLU A 223 -18.82 3.28 7.28
CA GLU A 223 -19.08 2.37 6.16
C GLU A 223 -19.10 0.88 6.57
N LEU A 224 -18.84 0.58 7.85
CA LEU A 224 -19.00 -0.78 8.36
C LEU A 224 -20.49 -1.18 8.33
N PRO A 225 -20.82 -2.40 7.88
CA PRO A 225 -22.21 -2.89 7.88
C PRO A 225 -22.74 -2.95 9.32
N PRO A 226 -24.03 -2.74 9.56
CA PRO A 226 -24.60 -2.83 10.90
C PRO A 226 -24.45 -4.25 11.47
N LEU A 227 -24.27 -4.36 12.80
CA LEU A 227 -23.95 -5.63 13.48
C LEU A 227 -24.89 -6.80 13.15
N ASN A 228 -26.19 -6.51 12.99
CA ASN A 228 -27.20 -7.51 12.64
C ASN A 228 -26.98 -8.14 11.24
N GLU A 229 -26.34 -7.45 10.33
CA GLU A 229 -25.98 -8.01 9.02
C GLU A 229 -24.77 -8.93 9.12
N ILE A 230 -23.80 -8.59 9.98
CA ILE A 230 -22.61 -9.43 10.21
C ILE A 230 -23.01 -10.75 10.84
N GLU A 231 -23.91 -10.74 11.83
CA GLU A 231 -24.43 -11.96 12.46
C GLU A 231 -25.06 -12.88 11.42
N ARG A 232 -25.90 -12.35 10.53
CA ARG A 232 -26.51 -13.13 9.44
C ARG A 232 -25.48 -13.73 8.49
N VAL A 233 -24.44 -12.99 8.14
CA VAL A 233 -23.39 -13.49 7.24
C VAL A 233 -22.54 -14.58 7.94
N MET A 234 -22.28 -14.43 9.22
CA MET A 234 -21.55 -15.44 9.99
C MET A 234 -22.32 -16.75 10.11
N ASP A 235 -23.63 -16.67 10.34
CA ASP A 235 -24.54 -17.84 10.39
C ASP A 235 -24.60 -18.57 9.04
N LEU A 236 -24.61 -17.83 7.93
CA LEU A 236 -24.61 -18.39 6.58
C LEU A 236 -23.29 -19.11 6.24
N VAL A 237 -22.16 -18.57 6.71
CA VAL A 237 -20.84 -19.17 6.48
C VAL A 237 -20.67 -20.45 7.30
N GLU A 238 -21.24 -20.52 8.51
CA GLU A 238 -21.24 -21.73 9.35
C GLU A 238 -22.17 -22.84 8.81
N SER A 239 -23.26 -22.48 8.14
CA SER A 239 -24.22 -23.42 7.58
C SER A 239 -23.81 -24.01 6.22
N THR A 240 -22.71 -23.55 5.62
CA THR A 240 -22.20 -24.09 4.35
C THR A 240 -21.26 -25.27 4.65
N PRO A 241 -21.64 -26.54 4.35
CA PRO A 241 -20.77 -27.68 4.57
C PRO A 241 -19.50 -27.53 3.73
N GLN A 242 -18.35 -27.67 4.38
CA GLN A 242 -17.06 -27.74 3.68
C GLN A 242 -17.02 -29.02 2.85
N ALA A 243 -17.12 -28.90 1.53
CA ALA A 243 -16.92 -29.97 0.57
C ALA A 243 -15.42 -30.20 0.32
#